data_881de1b876b19f23a40a791497fa6926
#
_entry.id   881de1b876b19f23a40a791497fa6926
#
_cell.length_a   1.000
_cell.length_b   1.000
_cell.length_c   1.000
_cell.angle_alpha   90.00
_cell.angle_beta   90.00
_cell.angle_gamma   90.00
#
_symmetry.space_group_name_H-M   'P 1'
#
loop_
_entity.id
_entity.type
_entity.pdbx_description
1 polymer ?
#
loop_
_entity_poly.entity_id
_entity_poly.type
_entity_poly.pdbx_seq_one_letter_code
_entity_poly.pdbx_strand_id
1 'polypeptide(L)'
;EIAQCLVGSEMCIRDRLTLPTGISYSLLVIQRNNDMPLHVLRHIAGLVKGGVIVCGPRPDGSDSLKDKAESEEYRALVDELWGELTTVSQIRKVGKGKIYENIPLSEVLKYENIRPDIAIKSGNTAKDKVYFVHRRLSDADVYFLNNHSDRAFHDTVRLRTDARQAEYWDAVTGQRYMIPVKASGEKGMLLNLTLAPRESGFIVTSNNQATGLLPIIADVQETITPIEGSWNVYFDPRWGGPGKVVFDELIDWTVHADTGIRYYSGTAVYHKELNLAIPAQNERLLLRFPRLGSLARVWVNGKEVVTVWCSPWEADITSYVHEGKNNLKIEVVNSLMNRMIGDASLPESERFTYAYPQIATPTDKLVPSGIMEQLNLVYRQCQ
;
A
#
# COMPACT_ATOMS: atom_id res chain seq x y z
N GLU A 1 -2.56 11.99 -20.01
CA GLU A 1 -1.33 12.56 -19.37
C GLU A 1 -0.05 12.15 -20.10
N ILE A 2 -0.03 11.01 -20.78
CA ILE A 2 1.17 10.53 -21.51
C ILE A 2 1.51 11.43 -22.71
N ALA A 3 0.50 12.02 -23.35
CA ALA A 3 0.72 12.93 -24.49
C ALA A 3 1.39 14.26 -24.10
N GLN A 4 1.25 14.73 -22.88
CA GLN A 4 1.92 15.95 -22.39
C GLN A 4 3.40 15.75 -22.07
N CYS A 5 3.81 14.53 -21.70
CA CYS A 5 5.22 14.19 -21.46
C CYS A 5 6.05 14.07 -22.74
N LEU A 6 5.43 13.95 -23.91
CA LEU A 6 6.13 13.80 -25.20
C LEU A 6 6.56 15.14 -25.85
N VAL A 7 6.35 16.28 -25.21
CA VAL A 7 6.59 17.63 -25.79
C VAL A 7 7.91 18.25 -25.31
N GLY A 8 8.87 17.48 -24.83
CA GLY A 8 10.18 18.02 -24.44
C GLY A 8 11.31 17.12 -24.87
N SER A 9 12.24 17.62 -25.65
CA SER A 9 13.54 17.06 -26.09
C SER A 9 13.92 15.68 -25.48
N GLU A 10 13.25 14.63 -25.92
CA GLU A 10 13.55 13.26 -25.56
C GLU A 10 14.58 12.69 -26.53
N MET A 11 15.54 11.96 -26.03
CA MET A 11 16.61 11.40 -26.82
C MET A 11 16.55 9.87 -26.79
N CYS A 12 16.54 9.24 -27.97
CA CYS A 12 16.76 7.79 -28.08
C CYS A 12 18.24 7.48 -27.79
N ILE A 13 18.49 6.87 -26.62
CA ILE A 13 19.83 6.36 -26.31
C ILE A 13 19.75 4.85 -26.19
N ARG A 14 20.42 4.13 -27.11
CA ARG A 14 20.51 2.66 -27.07
C ARG A 14 19.18 1.93 -26.96
N ASP A 15 18.26 2.19 -27.90
CA ASP A 15 16.95 1.52 -28.01
C ASP A 15 15.99 1.76 -26.80
N ARG A 16 16.17 2.87 -26.08
CA ARG A 16 15.33 3.28 -24.95
C ARG A 16 14.82 4.70 -25.13
N LEU A 17 13.59 4.91 -24.64
CA LEU A 17 13.02 6.24 -24.50
C LEU A 17 13.57 6.89 -23.22
N THR A 18 14.40 7.91 -23.36
CA THR A 18 15.03 8.59 -22.21
C THR A 18 14.48 10.01 -22.07
N LEU A 19 13.98 10.32 -20.88
CA LEU A 19 13.50 11.66 -20.55
C LEU A 19 14.69 12.60 -20.23
N PRO A 20 14.51 13.94 -20.30
CA PRO A 20 15.53 14.91 -19.92
C PRO A 20 16.05 14.75 -18.48
N THR A 21 15.24 14.14 -17.61
CA THR A 21 15.62 13.80 -16.22
C THR A 21 16.58 12.61 -16.10
N GLY A 22 16.92 11.95 -17.22
CA GLY A 22 17.75 10.75 -17.25
C GLY A 22 16.99 9.43 -17.04
N ILE A 23 15.69 9.46 -16.78
CA ILE A 23 14.87 8.25 -16.64
C ILE A 23 14.68 7.62 -18.01
N SER A 24 14.91 6.30 -18.11
CA SER A 24 14.79 5.55 -19.36
C SER A 24 13.73 4.47 -19.29
N TYR A 25 12.92 4.37 -20.35
CA TYR A 25 11.88 3.36 -20.52
C TYR A 25 12.21 2.43 -21.68
N SER A 26 11.90 1.15 -21.55
CA SER A 26 12.16 0.13 -22.58
C SER A 26 11.05 0.06 -23.63
N LEU A 27 9.88 0.63 -23.35
CA LEU A 27 8.67 0.48 -24.15
C LEU A 27 7.77 1.69 -23.96
N LEU A 28 7.18 2.18 -25.05
CA LEU A 28 6.11 3.19 -25.06
C LEU A 28 4.78 2.48 -25.32
N VAL A 29 3.83 2.64 -24.39
CA VAL A 29 2.48 2.12 -24.56
C VAL A 29 1.54 3.26 -24.98
N ILE A 30 0.89 3.11 -26.12
CA ILE A 30 -0.13 4.02 -26.60
C ILE A 30 -1.49 3.39 -26.31
N GLN A 31 -2.30 4.10 -25.55
CA GLN A 31 -3.68 3.69 -25.31
C GLN A 31 -4.52 3.96 -26.57
N ARG A 32 -5.63 3.21 -26.71
CA ARG A 32 -6.58 3.48 -27.79
C ARG A 32 -7.14 4.89 -27.63
N ASN A 33 -6.80 5.75 -28.56
CA ASN A 33 -7.26 7.12 -28.62
C ASN A 33 -7.61 7.43 -30.08
N ASN A 34 -8.79 7.93 -30.31
CA ASN A 34 -9.26 8.27 -31.64
C ASN A 34 -8.62 9.56 -32.16
N ASP A 35 -7.96 10.32 -31.31
CA ASP A 35 -7.30 11.58 -31.65
C ASP A 35 -5.80 11.55 -31.32
N MET A 36 -4.96 11.59 -32.35
CA MET A 36 -3.52 11.75 -32.20
C MET A 36 -3.03 12.93 -33.06
N PRO A 37 -2.66 14.06 -32.46
CA PRO A 37 -2.16 15.20 -33.22
C PRO A 37 -0.92 14.88 -34.07
N LEU A 38 -0.83 15.49 -35.27
CA LEU A 38 0.27 15.20 -36.22
C LEU A 38 1.66 15.44 -35.63
N HIS A 39 1.83 16.47 -34.78
CA HIS A 39 3.13 16.73 -34.16
C HIS A 39 3.55 15.59 -33.18
N VAL A 40 2.60 14.96 -32.49
CA VAL A 40 2.83 13.77 -31.64
C VAL A 40 3.19 12.57 -32.51
N LEU A 41 2.47 12.38 -33.63
CA LEU A 41 2.75 11.31 -34.57
C LEU A 41 4.14 11.43 -35.20
N ARG A 42 4.55 12.66 -35.61
CA ARG A 42 5.92 12.92 -36.08
C ARG A 42 6.98 12.57 -35.04
N HIS A 43 6.70 12.90 -33.77
CA HIS A 43 7.61 12.60 -32.68
C HIS A 43 7.74 11.09 -32.45
N ILE A 44 6.61 10.38 -32.40
CA ILE A 44 6.59 8.90 -32.28
C ILE A 44 7.33 8.26 -33.47
N ALA A 45 7.13 8.77 -34.69
CA ALA A 45 7.86 8.26 -35.85
C ALA A 45 9.38 8.40 -35.70
N GLY A 46 9.85 9.53 -35.19
CA GLY A 46 11.27 9.76 -34.89
C GLY A 46 11.79 8.77 -33.85
N LEU A 47 11.05 8.57 -32.77
CA LEU A 47 11.39 7.64 -31.70
C LEU A 47 11.48 6.19 -32.19
N VAL A 48 10.50 5.72 -32.94
CA VAL A 48 10.50 4.35 -33.49
C VAL A 48 11.65 4.14 -34.48
N LYS A 49 11.85 5.10 -35.38
CA LYS A 49 13.02 5.04 -36.32
C LYS A 49 14.35 5.00 -35.56
N GLY A 50 14.43 5.66 -34.43
CA GLY A 50 15.58 5.67 -33.50
C GLY A 50 15.78 4.38 -32.73
N GLY A 51 14.77 3.53 -32.58
CA GLY A 51 14.89 2.24 -31.91
C GLY A 51 13.87 1.97 -30.80
N VAL A 52 13.01 2.94 -30.48
CA VAL A 52 11.99 2.76 -29.44
C VAL A 52 10.96 1.71 -29.87
N ILE A 53 10.58 0.87 -28.92
CA ILE A 53 9.52 -0.11 -29.07
C ILE A 53 8.18 0.56 -28.66
N VAL A 54 7.19 0.48 -29.54
CA VAL A 54 5.85 1.00 -29.31
C VAL A 54 4.84 -0.15 -29.27
N CYS A 55 3.95 -0.14 -28.29
CA CYS A 55 2.82 -1.04 -28.19
C CYS A 55 1.53 -0.22 -28.19
N GLY A 56 0.69 -0.41 -29.18
CA GLY A 56 -0.60 0.29 -29.25
C GLY A 56 -1.27 0.20 -30.61
N PRO A 57 -2.56 0.54 -30.65
CA PRO A 57 -3.35 0.49 -31.87
C PRO A 57 -2.91 1.58 -32.86
N ARG A 58 -3.24 1.36 -34.14
CA ARG A 58 -3.17 2.38 -35.17
C ARG A 58 -4.10 3.54 -34.78
N PRO A 59 -3.65 4.80 -34.84
CA PRO A 59 -4.49 5.95 -34.56
C PRO A 59 -5.53 6.15 -35.68
N ASP A 60 -6.74 6.58 -35.30
CA ASP A 60 -7.86 6.74 -36.23
C ASP A 60 -7.80 8.07 -36.99
N GLY A 61 -7.21 9.12 -36.38
CA GLY A 61 -7.12 10.44 -36.99
C GLY A 61 -6.59 11.53 -36.06
N SER A 62 -6.83 12.77 -36.45
CA SER A 62 -6.62 13.96 -35.64
C SER A 62 -7.82 14.90 -35.75
N ASP A 63 -8.30 15.39 -34.62
CA ASP A 63 -9.38 16.38 -34.57
C ASP A 63 -8.90 17.82 -34.80
N SER A 64 -7.57 18.01 -34.90
CA SER A 64 -6.97 19.33 -35.16
C SER A 64 -7.31 19.85 -36.56
N LEU A 65 -7.85 21.07 -36.64
CA LEU A 65 -8.12 21.73 -37.90
C LEU A 65 -6.83 21.98 -38.71
N LYS A 66 -5.71 22.19 -38.04
CA LYS A 66 -4.38 22.34 -38.67
C LYS A 66 -3.94 21.02 -39.32
N ASP A 67 -4.17 19.91 -38.65
CA ASP A 67 -3.75 18.59 -39.15
C ASP A 67 -4.61 18.12 -40.32
N LYS A 68 -5.85 18.67 -40.47
CA LYS A 68 -6.70 18.42 -41.65
C LYS A 68 -6.08 18.94 -42.92
N ALA A 69 -5.36 20.07 -42.88
CA ALA A 69 -4.63 20.60 -44.03
C ALA A 69 -3.39 19.74 -44.40
N GLU A 70 -2.85 18.99 -43.42
CA GLU A 70 -1.68 18.11 -43.56
C GLU A 70 -2.08 16.61 -43.58
N SER A 71 -3.33 16.31 -44.02
CA SER A 71 -3.91 14.96 -43.93
C SER A 71 -3.16 13.90 -44.75
N GLU A 72 -2.50 14.29 -45.85
CA GLU A 72 -1.67 13.37 -46.63
C GLU A 72 -0.43 12.93 -45.88
N GLU A 73 0.26 13.85 -45.24
CA GLU A 73 1.42 13.52 -44.39
C GLU A 73 1.02 12.64 -43.20
N TYR A 74 -0.11 12.98 -42.55
CA TYR A 74 -0.65 12.19 -41.45
C TYR A 74 -0.86 10.73 -41.87
N ARG A 75 -1.56 10.49 -42.98
CA ARG A 75 -1.79 9.14 -43.51
C ARG A 75 -0.51 8.43 -43.87
N ALA A 76 0.44 9.09 -44.52
CA ALA A 76 1.72 8.53 -44.89
C ALA A 76 2.50 8.06 -43.67
N LEU A 77 2.53 8.85 -42.59
CA LEU A 77 3.19 8.47 -41.34
C LEU A 77 2.49 7.30 -40.62
N VAL A 78 1.16 7.31 -40.58
CA VAL A 78 0.40 6.20 -39.98
C VAL A 78 0.64 4.91 -40.77
N ASP A 79 0.61 4.96 -42.12
CA ASP A 79 0.86 3.81 -42.99
C ASP A 79 2.32 3.32 -42.89
N GLU A 80 3.26 4.23 -42.75
CA GLU A 80 4.68 3.88 -42.52
C GLU A 80 4.83 3.12 -41.19
N LEU A 81 4.20 3.60 -40.13
CA LEU A 81 4.37 3.07 -38.78
C LEU A 81 3.55 1.80 -38.54
N TRP A 82 2.24 1.81 -38.83
CA TRP A 82 1.33 0.68 -38.56
C TRP A 82 1.03 -0.16 -39.80
N GLY A 83 1.21 0.38 -41.01
CA GLY A 83 0.78 -0.29 -42.23
C GLY A 83 -0.70 -0.09 -42.52
N GLU A 84 -1.27 -0.98 -43.33
CA GLU A 84 -2.68 -0.98 -43.62
C GLU A 84 -3.52 -1.33 -42.39
N LEU A 85 -4.76 -0.82 -42.32
CA LEU A 85 -5.68 -1.09 -41.25
C LEU A 85 -5.96 -2.61 -41.13
N THR A 86 -5.72 -3.19 -39.98
CA THR A 86 -5.91 -4.61 -39.72
C THR A 86 -6.49 -4.87 -38.33
N THR A 87 -7.26 -5.95 -38.19
CA THR A 87 -7.71 -6.48 -36.91
C THR A 87 -6.82 -7.60 -36.41
N VAL A 88 -5.84 -8.03 -37.21
CA VAL A 88 -4.92 -9.11 -36.86
C VAL A 88 -3.74 -8.57 -36.06
N SER A 89 -3.30 -9.34 -35.09
CA SER A 89 -2.08 -9.05 -34.33
C SER A 89 -0.88 -8.99 -35.24
N GLN A 90 -0.10 -7.90 -35.20
CA GLN A 90 1.10 -7.75 -36.02
C GLN A 90 2.27 -7.11 -35.27
N ILE A 91 3.46 -7.47 -35.71
CA ILE A 91 4.73 -6.90 -35.29
C ILE A 91 5.38 -6.26 -36.53
N ARG A 92 5.54 -4.95 -36.52
CA ARG A 92 6.14 -4.21 -37.62
C ARG A 92 7.48 -3.61 -37.21
N LYS A 93 8.51 -3.87 -38.01
CA LYS A 93 9.83 -3.20 -37.86
C LYS A 93 9.81 -1.91 -38.65
N VAL A 94 10.17 -0.81 -38.01
CA VAL A 94 10.32 0.50 -38.64
C VAL A 94 11.61 1.15 -38.17
N GLY A 95 12.54 1.36 -39.11
CA GLY A 95 13.91 1.78 -38.77
C GLY A 95 14.59 0.77 -37.86
N LYS A 96 15.01 1.23 -36.67
CA LYS A 96 15.62 0.37 -35.64
C LYS A 96 14.62 -0.14 -34.62
N GLY A 97 13.41 0.43 -34.57
CA GLY A 97 12.37 0.11 -33.59
C GLY A 97 11.33 -0.88 -34.10
N LYS A 98 10.31 -1.08 -33.29
CA LYS A 98 9.19 -2.01 -33.55
C LYS A 98 7.88 -1.42 -33.07
N ILE A 99 6.81 -1.76 -33.77
CA ILE A 99 5.43 -1.49 -33.36
C ILE A 99 4.71 -2.81 -33.16
N TYR A 100 4.09 -2.97 -32.01
CA TYR A 100 3.23 -4.09 -31.65
C TYR A 100 1.78 -3.61 -31.68
N GLU A 101 1.00 -4.10 -32.64
CA GLU A 101 -0.41 -3.75 -32.82
C GLU A 101 -1.29 -4.96 -32.53
N ASN A 102 -2.41 -4.74 -31.80
CA ASN A 102 -3.38 -5.77 -31.42
C ASN A 102 -2.76 -6.97 -30.66
N ILE A 103 -1.62 -6.76 -29.98
CA ILE A 103 -0.95 -7.74 -29.15
C ILE A 103 -1.11 -7.29 -27.69
N PRO A 104 -1.60 -8.18 -26.79
CA PRO A 104 -1.66 -7.87 -25.36
C PRO A 104 -0.30 -7.46 -24.80
N LEU A 105 -0.25 -6.42 -23.98
CA LEU A 105 1.00 -5.91 -23.39
C LEU A 105 1.79 -7.02 -22.68
N SER A 106 1.10 -7.95 -21.99
CA SER A 106 1.74 -9.09 -21.33
C SER A 106 2.51 -10.00 -22.27
N GLU A 107 2.09 -10.11 -23.53
CA GLU A 107 2.81 -10.87 -24.56
C GLU A 107 3.98 -10.06 -25.14
N VAL A 108 3.77 -8.75 -25.38
CA VAL A 108 4.85 -7.86 -25.83
C VAL A 108 6.01 -7.89 -24.84
N LEU A 109 5.73 -7.80 -23.54
CA LEU A 109 6.75 -7.89 -22.49
C LEU A 109 7.53 -9.22 -22.54
N LYS A 110 6.85 -10.33 -22.85
CA LYS A 110 7.49 -11.64 -23.04
C LYS A 110 8.36 -11.68 -24.30
N TYR A 111 7.86 -11.17 -25.44
CA TYR A 111 8.62 -11.10 -26.71
C TYR A 111 9.90 -10.27 -26.56
N GLU A 112 9.83 -9.19 -25.81
CA GLU A 112 10.98 -8.30 -25.56
C GLU A 112 11.80 -8.73 -24.33
N ASN A 113 11.48 -9.90 -23.74
CA ASN A 113 12.17 -10.44 -22.56
C ASN A 113 12.23 -9.44 -21.38
N ILE A 114 11.21 -8.59 -21.25
CA ILE A 114 11.06 -7.65 -20.15
C ILE A 114 10.39 -8.39 -18.99
N ARG A 115 11.14 -8.61 -17.93
CA ARG A 115 10.64 -9.33 -16.75
C ARG A 115 9.92 -8.37 -15.80
N PRO A 116 8.89 -8.83 -15.08
CA PRO A 116 8.26 -8.05 -14.04
C PRO A 116 9.26 -7.76 -12.91
N ASP A 117 9.07 -6.63 -12.21
CA ASP A 117 9.89 -6.28 -11.06
C ASP A 117 9.74 -7.28 -9.92
N ILE A 118 8.49 -7.79 -9.73
CA ILE A 118 8.17 -8.86 -8.79
C ILE A 118 7.34 -9.92 -9.52
N ALA A 119 7.71 -11.18 -9.33
CA ALA A 119 6.91 -12.32 -9.75
C ALA A 119 6.59 -13.18 -8.53
N ILE A 120 5.31 -13.47 -8.32
CA ILE A 120 4.81 -14.31 -7.23
C ILE A 120 4.65 -15.73 -7.76
N LYS A 121 5.13 -16.73 -7.03
CA LYS A 121 5.15 -18.13 -7.49
C LYS A 121 3.76 -18.71 -7.71
N SER A 122 2.79 -18.40 -6.86
CA SER A 122 1.38 -18.81 -7.03
C SER A 122 0.73 -18.24 -8.29
N GLY A 123 1.35 -17.23 -8.91
CA GLY A 123 0.87 -16.57 -10.12
C GLY A 123 -0.37 -15.69 -9.92
N ASN A 124 -0.78 -15.43 -8.70
CA ASN A 124 -2.10 -14.86 -8.43
C ASN A 124 -2.06 -13.52 -7.65
N THR A 125 -1.29 -12.55 -8.17
CA THR A 125 -1.23 -11.18 -7.61
C THR A 125 -2.60 -10.53 -7.44
N ALA A 126 -3.56 -10.81 -8.35
CA ALA A 126 -4.88 -10.20 -8.30
C ALA A 126 -5.75 -10.75 -7.15
N LYS A 127 -5.59 -12.04 -6.75
CA LYS A 127 -6.30 -12.60 -5.60
C LYS A 127 -5.68 -12.15 -4.28
N ASP A 128 -4.36 -12.02 -4.24
CA ASP A 128 -3.64 -11.75 -2.99
C ASP A 128 -3.58 -10.25 -2.67
N LYS A 129 -3.98 -9.37 -3.63
CA LYS A 129 -4.00 -7.91 -3.45
C LYS A 129 -2.70 -7.33 -2.87
N VAL A 130 -1.57 -7.90 -3.23
CA VAL A 130 -0.26 -7.36 -2.86
C VAL A 130 0.15 -6.35 -3.93
N TYR A 131 0.23 -5.09 -3.53
CA TYR A 131 0.71 -4.01 -4.37
C TYR A 131 2.15 -3.71 -4.06
N PHE A 132 2.87 -3.20 -5.07
CA PHE A 132 4.27 -2.83 -4.87
C PHE A 132 4.66 -1.60 -5.68
N VAL A 133 5.71 -0.94 -5.21
CA VAL A 133 6.46 0.08 -5.95
C VAL A 133 7.94 -0.29 -5.90
N HIS A 134 8.60 -0.28 -7.04
CA HIS A 134 10.04 -0.53 -7.14
C HIS A 134 10.79 0.77 -7.44
N ARG A 135 11.90 0.99 -6.74
CA ARG A 135 12.87 2.06 -6.99
C ARG A 135 14.26 1.48 -7.08
N ARG A 136 14.97 1.78 -8.16
CA ARG A 136 16.38 1.44 -8.33
C ARG A 136 17.22 2.64 -7.91
N LEU A 137 18.14 2.40 -6.99
CA LEU A 137 19.18 3.33 -6.55
C LEU A 137 20.52 2.94 -7.21
N SER A 138 21.58 3.70 -6.93
CA SER A 138 22.93 3.42 -7.44
C SER A 138 23.52 2.11 -6.91
N ASP A 139 23.16 1.72 -5.68
CA ASP A 139 23.74 0.60 -4.93
C ASP A 139 22.71 -0.36 -4.32
N ALA A 140 21.42 -0.11 -4.55
CA ALA A 140 20.33 -0.92 -4.01
C ALA A 140 19.09 -0.90 -4.90
N ASP A 141 18.27 -1.93 -4.80
CA ASP A 141 16.88 -1.90 -5.26
C ASP A 141 15.96 -1.89 -4.04
N VAL A 142 14.96 -0.99 -4.04
CA VAL A 142 14.00 -0.81 -2.95
C VAL A 142 12.60 -1.16 -3.45
N TYR A 143 11.97 -2.15 -2.81
CA TYR A 143 10.62 -2.59 -3.10
C TYR A 143 9.73 -2.24 -1.90
N PHE A 144 8.85 -1.26 -2.05
CA PHE A 144 7.75 -1.07 -1.11
C PHE A 144 6.65 -2.08 -1.43
N LEU A 145 6.15 -2.75 -0.42
CA LEU A 145 5.12 -3.79 -0.52
C LEU A 145 3.96 -3.46 0.40
N ASN A 146 2.75 -3.72 -0.06
CA ASN A 146 1.54 -3.57 0.74
C ASN A 146 0.58 -4.74 0.49
N ASN A 147 0.24 -5.45 1.55
CA ASN A 147 -0.83 -6.44 1.54
C ASN A 147 -2.18 -5.74 1.74
N HIS A 148 -2.89 -5.45 0.67
CA HIS A 148 -4.19 -4.78 0.70
C HIS A 148 -5.38 -5.72 0.95
N SER A 149 -5.13 -6.87 1.58
CA SER A 149 -6.17 -7.86 1.94
C SER A 149 -6.29 -8.00 3.46
N ASP A 150 -7.42 -8.60 3.91
CA ASP A 150 -7.65 -8.96 5.31
C ASP A 150 -7.11 -10.36 5.65
N ARG A 151 -6.25 -10.92 4.79
CA ARG A 151 -5.60 -12.22 4.97
C ARG A 151 -4.09 -12.05 4.95
N ALA A 152 -3.38 -12.88 5.70
CA ALA A 152 -1.93 -12.95 5.58
C ALA A 152 -1.54 -13.42 4.17
N PHE A 153 -0.54 -12.77 3.62
CA PHE A 153 0.14 -13.20 2.40
C PHE A 153 1.35 -14.03 2.78
N HIS A 154 1.49 -15.20 2.16
CA HIS A 154 2.67 -16.04 2.32
C HIS A 154 2.99 -16.74 1.01
N ASP A 155 4.07 -16.35 0.34
CA ASP A 155 4.51 -16.98 -0.91
C ASP A 155 6.01 -16.81 -1.15
N THR A 156 6.52 -17.54 -2.12
CA THR A 156 7.85 -17.34 -2.67
C THR A 156 7.77 -16.30 -3.79
N VAL A 157 8.53 -15.24 -3.64
CA VAL A 157 8.59 -14.14 -4.62
C VAL A 157 9.95 -14.11 -5.30
N ARG A 158 9.94 -13.69 -6.57
CA ARG A 158 11.16 -13.39 -7.34
C ARG A 158 11.23 -11.89 -7.57
N LEU A 159 12.29 -11.27 -7.09
CA LEU A 159 12.61 -9.87 -7.31
C LEU A 159 13.56 -9.72 -8.51
N ARG A 160 13.34 -8.70 -9.34
CA ARG A 160 14.22 -8.36 -10.47
C ARG A 160 15.38 -7.50 -9.97
N THR A 161 16.39 -8.13 -9.42
CA THR A 161 17.62 -7.51 -8.92
C THR A 161 18.81 -8.38 -9.22
N ASP A 162 19.99 -7.77 -9.29
CA ASP A 162 21.29 -8.46 -9.41
C ASP A 162 21.98 -8.56 -8.03
N ALA A 163 21.34 -8.08 -6.99
CA ALA A 163 21.82 -8.13 -5.61
C ALA A 163 21.84 -9.56 -5.05
N ARG A 164 22.64 -9.76 -4.00
CA ARG A 164 22.80 -11.07 -3.33
C ARG A 164 22.21 -11.11 -1.93
N GLN A 165 21.91 -9.96 -1.35
CA GLN A 165 21.37 -9.83 0.01
C GLN A 165 20.05 -9.10 -0.02
N ALA A 166 19.18 -9.43 0.93
CA ALA A 166 17.87 -8.79 1.12
C ALA A 166 17.65 -8.48 2.59
N GLU A 167 17.11 -7.30 2.84
CA GLU A 167 16.67 -6.82 4.14
C GLU A 167 15.17 -6.51 4.08
N TYR A 168 14.47 -6.77 5.16
CA TYR A 168 13.14 -6.23 5.41
C TYR A 168 13.27 -5.02 6.33
N TRP A 169 12.73 -3.88 5.90
CA TRP A 169 12.69 -2.66 6.70
C TRP A 169 11.26 -2.39 7.11
N ASP A 170 11.02 -2.47 8.40
CA ASP A 170 9.74 -2.12 9.00
C ASP A 170 9.62 -0.59 9.08
N ALA A 171 8.70 -0.03 8.30
CA ALA A 171 8.50 1.42 8.24
C ALA A 171 7.87 2.00 9.51
N VAL A 172 7.25 1.17 10.36
CA VAL A 172 6.57 1.60 11.59
C VAL A 172 7.57 1.69 12.75
N THR A 173 8.41 0.67 12.91
CA THR A 173 9.36 0.57 14.01
C THR A 173 10.75 1.08 13.65
N GLY A 174 11.07 1.24 12.36
CA GLY A 174 12.41 1.54 11.86
C GLY A 174 13.40 0.38 12.00
N GLN A 175 12.94 -0.79 12.40
CA GLN A 175 13.79 -1.98 12.56
C GLN A 175 14.10 -2.59 11.19
N ARG A 176 15.29 -3.22 11.10
CA ARG A 176 15.74 -3.90 9.89
C ARG A 176 16.04 -5.35 10.20
N TYR A 177 15.60 -6.23 9.32
CA TYR A 177 15.72 -7.67 9.45
C TYR A 177 16.41 -8.27 8.23
N MET A 178 17.24 -9.30 8.43
CA MET A 178 17.83 -10.05 7.33
C MET A 178 16.81 -11.03 6.75
N ILE A 179 16.55 -10.98 5.46
CA ILE A 179 15.70 -11.97 4.78
C ILE A 179 16.60 -13.10 4.21
N PRO A 180 16.34 -14.37 4.54
CA PRO A 180 17.02 -15.49 3.90
C PRO A 180 16.74 -15.54 2.40
N VAL A 181 17.79 -15.46 1.60
CA VAL A 181 17.72 -15.56 0.14
C VAL A 181 17.85 -17.03 -0.27
N LYS A 182 16.85 -17.56 -0.98
CA LYS A 182 16.86 -18.96 -1.47
C LYS A 182 17.75 -19.16 -2.68
N ALA A 183 17.75 -18.18 -3.59
CA ALA A 183 18.57 -18.18 -4.78
C ALA A 183 18.74 -16.76 -5.31
N SER A 184 19.91 -16.47 -5.88
CA SER A 184 20.19 -15.21 -6.58
C SER A 184 21.00 -15.49 -7.85
N GLY A 185 20.89 -14.63 -8.85
CA GLY A 185 21.62 -14.76 -10.13
C GLY A 185 20.89 -14.07 -11.28
N GLU A 186 21.25 -14.41 -12.51
CA GLU A 186 20.72 -13.78 -13.73
C GLU A 186 19.17 -13.75 -13.83
N LYS A 187 18.48 -14.67 -13.17
CA LYS A 187 17.00 -14.70 -13.12
C LYS A 187 16.40 -13.82 -12.02
N GLY A 188 17.21 -13.10 -11.26
CA GLY A 188 16.82 -12.31 -10.11
C GLY A 188 16.91 -13.08 -8.79
N MET A 189 16.45 -12.48 -7.69
CA MET A 189 16.51 -13.01 -6.34
C MET A 189 15.21 -13.73 -5.96
N LEU A 190 15.32 -14.91 -5.37
CA LEU A 190 14.19 -15.71 -4.89
C LEU A 190 14.20 -15.75 -3.37
N LEU A 191 13.10 -15.37 -2.74
CA LEU A 191 12.93 -15.38 -1.30
C LEU A 191 11.50 -15.72 -0.89
N ASN A 192 11.31 -16.11 0.38
CA ASN A 192 9.97 -16.20 0.96
C ASN A 192 9.56 -14.85 1.51
N LEU A 193 8.33 -14.46 1.23
CA LEU A 193 7.73 -13.23 1.73
C LEU A 193 6.47 -13.59 2.52
N THR A 194 6.41 -13.06 3.75
CA THR A 194 5.20 -13.09 4.58
C THR A 194 4.84 -11.67 4.92
N LEU A 195 3.57 -11.31 4.73
CA LEU A 195 3.00 -10.03 5.14
C LEU A 195 1.69 -10.32 5.87
N ALA A 196 1.54 -9.78 7.07
CA ALA A 196 0.28 -9.85 7.81
C ALA A 196 -0.86 -9.14 7.06
N PRO A 197 -2.13 -9.33 7.44
CA PRO A 197 -3.24 -8.55 6.89
C PRO A 197 -2.97 -7.04 7.01
N ARG A 198 -3.15 -6.31 5.91
CA ARG A 198 -2.94 -4.84 5.84
C ARG A 198 -1.53 -4.36 6.16
N GLU A 199 -0.56 -5.25 6.26
CA GLU A 199 0.83 -4.89 6.50
C GLU A 199 1.48 -4.28 5.26
N SER A 200 2.39 -3.34 5.51
CA SER A 200 3.30 -2.80 4.51
C SER A 200 4.73 -2.70 5.04
N GLY A 201 5.69 -2.83 4.16
CA GLY A 201 7.11 -2.73 4.50
C GLY A 201 7.96 -2.62 3.25
N PHE A 202 9.26 -2.55 3.46
CA PHE A 202 10.22 -2.45 2.35
C PHE A 202 11.09 -3.71 2.30
N ILE A 203 11.35 -4.20 1.09
CA ILE A 203 12.48 -5.08 0.83
C ILE A 203 13.57 -4.24 0.18
N VAL A 204 14.73 -4.20 0.80
CA VAL A 204 15.92 -3.53 0.27
C VAL A 204 16.92 -4.60 -0.10
N THR A 205 17.35 -4.61 -1.37
CA THR A 205 18.33 -5.58 -1.86
C THR A 205 19.62 -4.87 -2.25
N SER A 206 20.75 -5.40 -1.82
CA SER A 206 22.07 -4.83 -2.10
C SER A 206 23.16 -5.91 -2.15
N ASN A 207 24.37 -5.51 -2.57
CA ASN A 207 25.58 -6.33 -2.45
C ASN A 207 26.45 -5.91 -1.28
N ASN A 208 26.07 -4.86 -0.55
CA ASN A 208 26.79 -4.35 0.60
C ASN A 208 26.50 -5.22 1.83
N GLN A 209 27.52 -5.51 2.64
CA GLN A 209 27.30 -6.17 3.92
C GLN A 209 26.61 -5.20 4.87
N ALA A 210 25.40 -5.55 5.28
CA ALA A 210 24.68 -4.80 6.28
C ALA A 210 25.08 -5.24 7.69
N THR A 211 25.22 -4.27 8.59
CA THR A 211 25.49 -4.50 10.01
C THR A 211 24.28 -4.11 10.84
N GLY A 212 24.13 -4.73 12.01
CA GLY A 212 23.03 -4.41 12.95
C GLY A 212 21.66 -4.89 12.50
N LEU A 213 21.60 -5.92 11.66
CA LEU A 213 20.34 -6.56 11.28
C LEU A 213 19.86 -7.53 12.36
N LEU A 214 18.56 -7.53 12.58
CA LEU A 214 17.91 -8.55 13.40
C LEU A 214 17.62 -9.78 12.53
N PRO A 215 17.70 -11.01 13.06
CA PRO A 215 17.22 -12.18 12.34
C PRO A 215 15.70 -12.11 12.17
N ILE A 216 15.18 -12.52 11.01
CA ILE A 216 13.76 -12.85 10.91
C ILE A 216 13.53 -14.17 11.62
N ILE A 217 12.75 -14.13 12.68
CA ILE A 217 12.34 -15.33 13.41
C ILE A 217 11.16 -15.92 12.65
N ALA A 218 11.39 -17.01 11.92
CA ALA A 218 10.38 -17.63 11.06
C ALA A 218 9.27 -18.33 11.85
N ASP A 219 9.59 -18.89 13.02
CA ASP A 219 8.67 -19.61 13.90
C ASP A 219 8.71 -18.98 15.30
N VAL A 220 7.93 -17.91 15.48
CA VAL A 220 7.80 -17.25 16.78
C VAL A 220 6.80 -18.02 17.63
N GLN A 221 7.23 -18.56 18.75
CA GLN A 221 6.29 -19.12 19.73
C GLN A 221 5.62 -17.99 20.49
N GLU A 222 4.28 -17.99 20.46
CA GLU A 222 3.45 -17.02 21.17
C GLU A 222 2.52 -17.74 22.16
N THR A 223 2.43 -17.21 23.35
CA THR A 223 1.36 -17.53 24.31
C THR A 223 0.41 -16.35 24.35
N ILE A 224 -0.87 -16.58 24.02
CA ILE A 224 -1.88 -15.54 23.93
C ILE A 224 -2.83 -15.68 25.12
N THR A 225 -3.01 -14.60 25.88
CA THR A 225 -3.92 -14.55 27.01
C THR A 225 -4.88 -13.37 26.83
N PRO A 226 -6.22 -13.58 26.79
CA PRO A 226 -7.18 -12.48 26.70
C PRO A 226 -7.19 -11.67 28.00
N ILE A 227 -7.41 -10.35 27.87
CA ILE A 227 -7.57 -9.45 29.03
C ILE A 227 -9.03 -9.46 29.47
N GLU A 228 -9.32 -10.25 30.48
CA GLU A 228 -10.70 -10.42 30.97
C GLU A 228 -11.21 -9.28 31.85
N GLY A 229 -12.54 -9.24 32.04
CA GLY A 229 -13.26 -8.33 32.94
C GLY A 229 -13.51 -6.94 32.34
N SER A 230 -14.29 -6.13 33.10
CA SER A 230 -14.79 -4.85 32.63
C SER A 230 -13.71 -3.77 32.47
N TRP A 231 -14.04 -2.76 31.65
CA TRP A 231 -13.22 -1.59 31.39
C TRP A 231 -13.91 -0.32 31.82
N ASN A 232 -13.21 0.61 32.45
CA ASN A 232 -13.69 1.96 32.68
C ASN A 232 -13.37 2.81 31.45
N VAL A 233 -14.41 3.34 30.80
CA VAL A 233 -14.25 4.13 29.57
C VAL A 233 -14.83 5.52 29.78
N TYR A 234 -14.13 6.54 29.32
CA TYR A 234 -14.58 7.92 29.38
C TYR A 234 -14.77 8.46 27.95
N PHE A 235 -15.96 8.96 27.68
CA PHE A 235 -16.33 9.67 26.46
C PHE A 235 -16.61 11.14 26.81
N ASP A 236 -15.92 12.07 26.19
CA ASP A 236 -16.02 13.50 26.50
C ASP A 236 -17.42 14.05 26.19
N PRO A 237 -18.14 14.58 27.20
CA PRO A 237 -19.49 15.13 26.99
C PRO A 237 -19.54 16.33 26.02
N ARG A 238 -18.44 17.06 25.86
CA ARG A 238 -18.36 18.18 24.90
C ARG A 238 -18.55 17.73 23.45
N TRP A 239 -18.30 16.44 23.18
CA TRP A 239 -18.50 15.80 21.88
C TRP A 239 -19.71 14.85 21.87
N GLY A 240 -20.66 15.08 22.77
CA GLY A 240 -21.88 14.27 22.88
C GLY A 240 -21.71 12.91 23.53
N GLY A 241 -20.58 12.68 24.21
CA GLY A 241 -20.34 11.44 24.93
C GLY A 241 -21.03 11.42 26.30
N PRO A 242 -21.34 10.24 26.87
CA PRO A 242 -22.06 10.13 28.16
C PRO A 242 -21.18 10.35 29.42
N GLY A 243 -19.87 10.63 29.24
CA GLY A 243 -18.91 10.70 30.32
C GLY A 243 -18.33 9.32 30.68
N LYS A 244 -18.33 8.96 31.97
CA LYS A 244 -17.81 7.66 32.44
C LYS A 244 -18.82 6.55 32.25
N VAL A 245 -18.39 5.46 31.63
CA VAL A 245 -19.18 4.25 31.37
C VAL A 245 -18.31 3.02 31.70
N VAL A 246 -18.94 1.96 32.15
CA VAL A 246 -18.31 0.65 32.34
C VAL A 246 -18.68 -0.23 31.15
N PHE A 247 -17.69 -0.76 30.46
CA PHE A 247 -17.86 -1.77 29.43
C PHE A 247 -17.54 -3.13 30.01
N ASP A 248 -18.56 -3.97 30.19
CA ASP A 248 -18.34 -5.36 30.63
C ASP A 248 -17.62 -6.17 29.55
N GLU A 249 -17.91 -5.87 28.29
CA GLU A 249 -17.23 -6.41 27.13
C GLU A 249 -16.86 -5.30 26.14
N LEU A 250 -15.72 -5.43 25.48
CA LEU A 250 -15.31 -4.54 24.41
C LEU A 250 -16.14 -4.83 23.15
N ILE A 251 -16.83 -3.80 22.65
CA ILE A 251 -17.72 -3.90 21.49
C ILE A 251 -17.48 -2.73 20.53
N ASP A 252 -17.90 -2.93 19.29
CA ASP A 252 -18.00 -1.83 18.32
C ASP A 252 -18.98 -0.76 18.84
N TRP A 253 -18.54 0.49 18.94
CA TRP A 253 -19.40 1.58 19.41
C TRP A 253 -20.67 1.75 18.58
N THR A 254 -20.60 1.40 17.29
CA THR A 254 -21.72 1.57 16.35
C THR A 254 -22.94 0.72 16.68
N VAL A 255 -22.77 -0.35 17.47
CA VAL A 255 -23.87 -1.20 17.92
C VAL A 255 -24.32 -0.90 19.37
N HIS A 256 -23.69 0.07 20.05
CA HIS A 256 -24.05 0.42 21.43
C HIS A 256 -25.46 1.04 21.51
N ALA A 257 -26.18 0.76 22.58
CA ALA A 257 -27.55 1.26 22.80
C ALA A 257 -27.58 2.78 22.97
N ASP A 258 -26.60 3.34 23.69
CA ASP A 258 -26.45 4.78 23.90
C ASP A 258 -26.03 5.47 22.60
N THR A 259 -26.85 6.42 22.13
CA THR A 259 -26.58 7.19 20.90
C THR A 259 -25.36 8.09 21.02
N GLY A 260 -25.05 8.57 22.23
CA GLY A 260 -23.84 9.33 22.51
C GLY A 260 -22.56 8.53 22.29
N ILE A 261 -22.61 7.20 22.47
CA ILE A 261 -21.51 6.29 22.15
C ILE A 261 -21.58 5.86 20.68
N ARG A 262 -22.77 5.49 20.21
CA ARG A 262 -22.97 5.01 18.82
C ARG A 262 -22.44 5.97 17.76
N TYR A 263 -22.69 7.26 17.96
CA TYR A 263 -22.26 8.31 17.04
C TYR A 263 -21.02 9.07 17.53
N TYR A 264 -20.36 8.59 18.59
CA TYR A 264 -19.21 9.29 19.14
C TYR A 264 -18.08 9.40 18.13
N SER A 265 -17.54 10.61 18.01
CA SER A 265 -16.30 10.89 17.26
C SER A 265 -15.43 11.79 18.11
N GLY A 266 -14.22 11.33 18.36
CA GLY A 266 -13.28 11.98 19.26
C GLY A 266 -12.38 10.96 19.94
N THR A 267 -11.83 11.34 21.09
CA THR A 267 -10.96 10.48 21.88
C THR A 267 -11.75 9.87 23.03
N ALA A 268 -11.89 8.54 23.05
CA ALA A 268 -12.38 7.81 24.21
C ALA A 268 -11.20 7.22 24.99
N VAL A 269 -11.26 7.28 26.32
CA VAL A 269 -10.17 6.87 27.20
C VAL A 269 -10.56 5.64 27.98
N TYR A 270 -9.86 4.53 27.73
CA TYR A 270 -10.04 3.26 28.41
C TYR A 270 -9.03 3.12 29.53
N HIS A 271 -9.47 2.66 30.70
CA HIS A 271 -8.63 2.38 31.85
C HIS A 271 -8.87 0.97 32.36
N LYS A 272 -7.77 0.27 32.69
CA LYS A 272 -7.81 -1.03 33.32
C LYS A 272 -6.57 -1.26 34.19
N GLU A 273 -6.75 -1.87 35.35
CA GLU A 273 -5.67 -2.42 36.17
C GLU A 273 -5.42 -3.87 35.77
N LEU A 274 -4.18 -4.22 35.50
CA LEU A 274 -3.73 -5.56 35.16
C LEU A 274 -2.75 -6.07 36.20
N ASN A 275 -2.90 -7.32 36.62
CA ASN A 275 -1.90 -7.99 37.46
C ASN A 275 -0.99 -8.82 36.56
N LEU A 276 0.26 -8.41 36.38
CA LEU A 276 1.19 -9.00 35.41
C LEU A 276 2.43 -9.53 36.11
N ALA A 277 3.00 -10.59 35.52
CA ALA A 277 4.37 -11.02 35.80
C ALA A 277 5.34 -10.32 34.84
N ILE A 278 6.58 -10.12 35.27
CA ILE A 278 7.65 -9.62 34.41
C ILE A 278 7.96 -10.69 33.35
N PRO A 279 7.98 -10.34 32.05
CA PRO A 279 8.40 -11.26 31.00
C PRO A 279 9.83 -11.79 31.25
N ALA A 280 10.11 -13.01 30.83
CA ALA A 280 11.44 -13.58 30.90
C ALA A 280 12.44 -12.77 30.02
N GLN A 281 13.75 -12.89 30.29
CA GLN A 281 14.78 -12.11 29.59
C GLN A 281 14.77 -12.29 28.06
N ASN A 282 14.32 -13.45 27.57
CA ASN A 282 14.20 -13.80 26.17
C ASN A 282 12.76 -13.71 25.66
N GLU A 283 11.89 -12.95 26.34
CA GLU A 283 10.47 -12.85 26.04
C GLU A 283 10.03 -11.39 25.92
N ARG A 284 9.16 -11.10 24.96
CA ARG A 284 8.47 -9.81 24.84
C ARG A 284 7.01 -9.96 25.25
N LEU A 285 6.49 -8.94 25.90
CA LEU A 285 5.08 -8.82 26.22
C LEU A 285 4.46 -7.75 25.33
N LEU A 286 3.54 -8.18 24.48
CA LEU A 286 2.83 -7.33 23.52
C LEU A 286 1.36 -7.20 23.92
N LEU A 287 0.82 -6.01 23.80
CA LEU A 287 -0.63 -5.75 23.83
C LEU A 287 -1.15 -5.79 22.39
N ARG A 288 -1.95 -6.80 22.07
CA ARG A 288 -2.52 -6.99 20.73
C ARG A 288 -3.96 -6.55 20.68
N PHE A 289 -4.30 -5.79 19.62
CA PHE A 289 -5.65 -5.34 19.29
C PHE A 289 -6.18 -6.20 18.15
N PRO A 290 -7.02 -7.22 18.40
CA PRO A 290 -7.56 -8.06 17.32
C PRO A 290 -8.37 -7.25 16.32
N ARG A 291 -9.11 -6.23 16.82
CA ARG A 291 -9.87 -5.33 15.99
C ARG A 291 -9.98 -3.94 16.60
N LEU A 292 -9.39 -2.96 15.91
CA LEU A 292 -9.36 -1.56 16.32
C LEU A 292 -9.94 -0.67 15.22
N GLY A 293 -10.83 0.24 15.59
CA GLY A 293 -11.41 1.22 14.70
C GLY A 293 -10.61 2.52 14.72
N SER A 294 -9.65 2.68 13.81
CA SER A 294 -8.77 3.81 13.59
C SER A 294 -7.41 3.71 14.27
N LEU A 295 -7.19 4.35 15.41
CA LEU A 295 -5.91 4.32 16.11
C LEU A 295 -6.08 4.28 17.63
N ALA A 296 -5.07 3.76 18.33
CA ALA A 296 -5.01 3.73 19.78
C ALA A 296 -3.63 4.19 20.26
N ARG A 297 -3.60 5.15 21.19
CA ARG A 297 -2.40 5.54 21.90
C ARG A 297 -2.37 4.83 23.24
N VAL A 298 -1.26 4.16 23.54
CA VAL A 298 -1.12 3.25 24.68
C VAL A 298 -0.20 3.84 25.73
N TRP A 299 -0.62 3.81 26.99
CA TRP A 299 0.21 4.13 28.16
C TRP A 299 0.18 2.96 29.15
N VAL A 300 1.33 2.69 29.74
CA VAL A 300 1.47 1.75 30.85
C VAL A 300 2.16 2.44 31.99
N ASN A 301 1.57 2.38 33.19
CA ASN A 301 2.09 3.00 34.41
C ASN A 301 2.40 4.50 34.24
N GLY A 302 1.55 5.21 33.49
CA GLY A 302 1.67 6.65 33.23
C GLY A 302 2.70 7.04 32.16
N LYS A 303 3.41 6.09 31.58
CA LYS A 303 4.36 6.33 30.48
C LYS A 303 3.73 5.98 29.14
N GLU A 304 3.88 6.88 28.16
CA GLU A 304 3.46 6.61 26.79
C GLU A 304 4.36 5.54 26.17
N VAL A 305 3.74 4.54 25.57
CA VAL A 305 4.42 3.43 24.90
C VAL A 305 4.52 3.68 23.41
N VAL A 306 3.38 3.73 22.71
CA VAL A 306 3.31 3.85 21.26
C VAL A 306 1.89 4.24 20.81
N THR A 307 1.77 4.77 19.61
CA THR A 307 0.50 4.86 18.89
C THR A 307 0.37 3.69 17.90
N VAL A 308 -0.63 2.84 18.12
CA VAL A 308 -1.01 1.72 17.24
C VAL A 308 -2.01 2.23 16.23
N TRP A 309 -1.66 2.21 14.94
CA TRP A 309 -2.48 2.78 13.86
C TRP A 309 -2.50 1.93 12.58
N CYS A 310 -1.71 0.86 12.53
CA CYS A 310 -1.62 -0.06 11.41
C CYS A 310 -1.22 -1.47 11.89
N SER A 311 -1.32 -2.46 11.01
CA SER A 311 -0.81 -3.81 11.25
C SER A 311 0.67 -3.78 11.62
N PRO A 312 1.09 -4.64 12.60
CA PRO A 312 0.37 -5.78 13.17
C PRO A 312 -0.60 -5.47 14.32
N TRP A 313 -0.98 -4.23 14.58
CA TRP A 313 -1.91 -3.82 15.63
C TRP A 313 -1.45 -4.24 17.04
N GLU A 314 -0.18 -4.04 17.34
CA GLU A 314 0.47 -4.42 18.59
C GLU A 314 1.24 -3.26 19.21
N ALA A 315 1.32 -3.26 20.53
CA ALA A 315 2.18 -2.39 21.31
C ALA A 315 3.14 -3.23 22.16
N ASP A 316 4.44 -3.05 22.03
CA ASP A 316 5.44 -3.69 22.90
C ASP A 316 5.47 -2.96 24.24
N ILE A 317 4.94 -3.60 25.27
CA ILE A 317 4.86 -3.07 26.63
C ILE A 317 5.92 -3.64 27.58
N THR A 318 6.83 -4.46 27.08
CA THR A 318 7.85 -5.21 27.85
C THR A 318 8.59 -4.34 28.85
N SER A 319 9.11 -3.18 28.41
CA SER A 319 9.92 -2.28 29.26
C SER A 319 9.10 -1.39 30.20
N TYR A 320 7.77 -1.47 30.15
CA TYR A 320 6.87 -0.56 30.86
C TYR A 320 6.13 -1.26 32.00
N VAL A 321 6.14 -2.59 32.05
CA VAL A 321 5.49 -3.38 33.07
C VAL A 321 6.42 -3.71 34.24
N HIS A 322 5.81 -3.98 35.39
CA HIS A 322 6.49 -4.49 36.58
C HIS A 322 5.66 -5.63 37.20
N GLU A 323 6.26 -6.34 38.13
CA GLU A 323 5.56 -7.39 38.85
C GLU A 323 4.36 -6.85 39.61
N GLY A 324 3.22 -7.55 39.52
CA GLY A 324 1.98 -7.19 40.19
C GLY A 324 1.11 -6.21 39.42
N LYS A 325 0.59 -5.19 40.07
CA LYS A 325 -0.44 -4.28 39.55
C LYS A 325 0.14 -3.25 38.59
N ASN A 326 -0.37 -3.24 37.37
CA ASN A 326 0.00 -2.30 36.31
C ASN A 326 -1.25 -1.53 35.85
N ASN A 327 -1.11 -0.23 35.62
CA ASN A 327 -2.19 0.62 35.10
C ASN A 327 -2.05 0.75 33.59
N LEU A 328 -3.04 0.24 32.86
CA LEU A 328 -3.17 0.40 31.41
C LEU A 328 -4.15 1.52 31.10
N LYS A 329 -3.72 2.52 30.30
CA LYS A 329 -4.57 3.56 29.72
C LYS A 329 -4.45 3.48 28.20
N ILE A 330 -5.58 3.50 27.50
CA ILE A 330 -5.64 3.52 26.05
C ILE A 330 -6.55 4.65 25.60
N GLU A 331 -6.02 5.56 24.80
CA GLU A 331 -6.80 6.59 24.12
C GLU A 331 -7.13 6.13 22.70
N VAL A 332 -8.41 5.90 22.43
CA VAL A 332 -8.88 5.49 21.10
C VAL A 332 -9.48 6.69 20.39
N VAL A 333 -8.96 6.97 19.21
CA VAL A 333 -9.43 8.06 18.34
C VAL A 333 -10.05 7.45 17.10
N ASN A 334 -11.25 7.91 16.74
CA ASN A 334 -11.92 7.50 15.51
C ASN A 334 -12.13 8.67 14.54
N SER A 335 -12.65 8.35 13.35
CA SER A 335 -12.96 9.36 12.33
C SER A 335 -14.22 10.18 12.73
N LEU A 336 -14.38 11.36 12.12
CA LEU A 336 -15.53 12.24 12.34
C LEU A 336 -16.82 11.72 11.69
N MET A 337 -16.75 10.71 10.81
CA MET A 337 -17.87 10.28 9.97
C MET A 337 -19.12 9.89 10.78
N ASN A 338 -18.97 9.10 11.85
CA ASN A 338 -20.13 8.65 12.62
C ASN A 338 -20.85 9.82 13.31
N ARG A 339 -20.11 10.83 13.76
CA ARG A 339 -20.73 12.03 14.32
C ARG A 339 -21.49 12.81 13.25
N MET A 340 -20.95 12.99 12.08
CA MET A 340 -21.64 13.66 10.97
C MET A 340 -22.91 12.92 10.54
N ILE A 341 -22.89 11.58 10.54
CA ILE A 341 -24.08 10.76 10.26
C ILE A 341 -25.14 10.97 11.36
N GLY A 342 -24.74 10.97 12.63
CA GLY A 342 -25.64 11.23 13.75
C GLY A 342 -26.24 12.64 13.72
N ASP A 343 -25.41 13.64 13.46
CA ASP A 343 -25.82 15.04 13.35
C ASP A 343 -26.75 15.31 12.17
N ALA A 344 -26.62 14.54 11.08
CA ALA A 344 -27.49 14.69 9.92
C ALA A 344 -28.99 14.47 10.24
N SER A 345 -29.30 13.75 11.34
CA SER A 345 -30.65 13.55 11.84
C SER A 345 -31.12 14.66 12.78
N LEU A 346 -30.25 15.58 13.20
CA LEU A 346 -30.54 16.59 14.21
C LEU A 346 -30.81 17.97 13.56
N PRO A 347 -31.63 18.81 14.19
CA PRO A 347 -31.71 20.22 13.86
C PRO A 347 -30.31 20.86 13.92
N GLU A 348 -30.05 21.86 13.11
CA GLU A 348 -28.73 22.50 13.00
C GLU A 348 -28.22 23.03 14.36
N SER A 349 -29.11 23.55 15.20
CA SER A 349 -28.78 24.06 16.54
C SER A 349 -28.35 23.00 17.55
N GLU A 350 -28.57 21.71 17.26
CA GLU A 350 -28.25 20.59 18.14
C GLU A 350 -27.08 19.76 17.64
N ARG A 351 -26.51 20.13 16.47
CA ARG A 351 -25.38 19.44 15.87
C ARG A 351 -24.07 19.76 16.58
N PHE A 352 -23.22 18.76 16.73
CA PHE A 352 -21.86 18.89 17.25
C PHE A 352 -20.86 19.26 16.16
N THR A 353 -21.20 19.03 14.87
CA THR A 353 -20.31 19.25 13.74
C THR A 353 -20.96 20.13 12.70
N TYR A 354 -20.11 20.87 11.97
CA TYR A 354 -20.50 21.63 10.79
C TYR A 354 -19.67 21.17 9.59
N ALA A 355 -20.30 20.77 8.50
CA ALA A 355 -19.64 20.44 7.25
C ALA A 355 -20.41 21.04 6.07
N TYR A 356 -19.66 21.66 5.15
CA TYR A 356 -20.21 22.18 3.89
C TYR A 356 -19.30 21.78 2.73
N PRO A 357 -19.84 21.14 1.65
CA PRO A 357 -21.19 20.59 1.57
C PRO A 357 -21.44 19.48 2.61
N GLN A 358 -22.69 19.21 2.94
CA GLN A 358 -23.05 18.09 3.84
C GLN A 358 -22.70 16.79 3.13
N ILE A 359 -21.73 16.05 3.70
CA ILE A 359 -21.17 14.84 3.10
C ILE A 359 -21.73 13.55 3.70
N ALA A 360 -22.56 13.64 4.74
CA ALA A 360 -23.17 12.51 5.42
C ALA A 360 -24.70 12.63 5.45
N THR A 361 -25.38 11.49 5.34
CA THR A 361 -26.83 11.36 5.44
C THR A 361 -27.21 10.47 6.63
N PRO A 362 -28.44 10.59 7.19
CA PRO A 362 -28.88 9.75 8.31
C PRO A 362 -28.92 8.25 7.99
N THR A 363 -28.95 7.90 6.72
CA THR A 363 -29.05 6.52 6.22
C THR A 363 -27.69 5.90 5.87
N ASP A 364 -26.62 6.66 6.00
CA ASP A 364 -25.28 6.16 5.70
C ASP A 364 -24.85 5.12 6.74
N LYS A 365 -24.09 4.15 6.27
CA LYS A 365 -23.56 3.09 7.12
C LYS A 365 -22.50 3.65 8.07
N LEU A 366 -22.66 3.39 9.36
CA LEU A 366 -21.66 3.75 10.37
C LEU A 366 -20.33 3.02 10.13
N VAL A 367 -19.24 3.72 10.38
CA VAL A 367 -17.89 3.18 10.32
C VAL A 367 -17.58 2.49 11.64
N PRO A 368 -17.15 1.22 11.64
CA PRO A 368 -16.75 0.50 12.84
C PRO A 368 -15.78 1.31 13.71
N SER A 369 -16.01 1.37 15.01
CA SER A 369 -15.32 2.30 15.91
C SER A 369 -15.03 1.71 17.28
N GLY A 370 -13.95 2.18 17.90
CA GLY A 370 -13.54 1.74 19.23
C GLY A 370 -12.62 0.52 19.22
N ILE A 371 -12.45 -0.07 20.37
CA ILE A 371 -11.86 -1.41 20.54
C ILE A 371 -13.02 -2.40 20.45
N MET A 372 -13.06 -3.15 19.34
CA MET A 372 -14.26 -3.91 18.96
C MET A 372 -14.23 -5.37 19.40
N GLU A 373 -13.08 -5.84 19.87
CA GLU A 373 -12.87 -7.19 20.38
C GLU A 373 -11.94 -7.15 21.58
N GLN A 374 -11.99 -8.21 22.39
CA GLN A 374 -11.16 -8.33 23.58
C GLN A 374 -9.66 -8.26 23.25
N LEU A 375 -8.94 -7.42 24.00
CA LEU A 375 -7.49 -7.28 23.84
C LEU A 375 -6.77 -8.52 24.37
N ASN A 376 -5.62 -8.80 23.80
CA ASN A 376 -4.79 -9.92 24.21
C ASN A 376 -3.41 -9.45 24.70
N LEU A 377 -2.94 -10.10 25.75
CA LEU A 377 -1.53 -10.13 26.11
C LEU A 377 -0.86 -11.24 25.33
N VAL A 378 0.22 -10.93 24.64
CA VAL A 378 0.98 -11.90 23.82
C VAL A 378 2.40 -11.96 24.34
N TYR A 379 2.75 -13.09 24.93
CA TYR A 379 4.11 -13.42 25.31
C TYR A 379 4.80 -14.06 24.11
N ARG A 380 5.78 -13.34 23.55
CA ARG A 380 6.50 -13.73 22.33
C ARG A 380 7.94 -14.06 22.67
N GLN A 381 8.36 -15.30 22.38
CA GLN A 381 9.74 -15.74 22.59
C GLN A 381 10.68 -15.01 21.60
N CYS A 382 11.77 -14.44 22.16
CA CYS A 382 12.88 -13.90 21.38
C CYS A 382 14.01 -14.94 21.34
N GLN A 383 14.35 -15.43 20.17
CA GLN A 383 15.54 -16.30 19.99
C GLN A 383 16.80 -15.48 19.79
#